data_f0d89204d22766e6290d60fdeda1f809
#
_entry.id   f0d89204d22766e6290d60fdeda1f809
#
_cell.length_a   1.000
_cell.length_b   1.000
_cell.length_c   1.000
_cell.angle_alpha   90.00
_cell.angle_beta   90.00
_cell.angle_gamma   90.00
#
_symmetry.space_group_name_H-M   'P 1'
#
loop_
_entity.id
_entity.type
_entity.pdbx_description
1 polymer ?
#
loop_
_entity_poly.entity_id
_entity_poly.type
_entity_poly.pdbx_seq_one_letter_code
_entity_poly.pdbx_strand_id
1 'polypeptide(L)'
;LLVWVYLRRTEVLWISLLLGGLGGILIVSPVTERLTPGLDPESRVSLVARAQRGPFDPNLVRSMERLLPGTDPALRPALHLALGHQYVRAGQTGPAREAYLKALKEDSTLVVAYNNLANVYFQAEDYSRAATGYRRAVELDPLNPVPHYNLGQTNIKNLLFAESSRELEKASSLGFAAVRKRTQEGTGLQPQVYAISIDSRTLWNLCLAEGAGSGRNLVWALLAPFSPLSQTATGVVLLGTLALGLLLALAIPSRLRSFQCSNCSRLACNGCCGSAQGMALCSGCAGAIEKVSSEKVAEAMLRSRRQRVFQGRKKARRLVTLLLPGMAAIYFGRTGRGMLKAMAVLAILLFLAWGGAPIAPSPALDSALPGLLPRILLGALLLLLYLQSILARYPREPRVLRRESKGATPVESAPGDQPRRYVM
;
A
#
# COMPACT_ATOMS: atom_id res chain seq x y z
N LEU A 1 -25.40 -8.94 -2.46
CA LEU A 1 -26.67 -8.20 -2.51
C LEU A 1 -27.60 -8.55 -1.34
N LEU A 2 -27.86 -9.83 -1.04
CA LEU A 2 -28.71 -10.26 0.08
C LEU A 2 -28.29 -9.68 1.45
N VAL A 3 -27.01 -9.45 1.67
CA VAL A 3 -26.48 -8.88 2.92
C VAL A 3 -26.92 -7.44 3.14
N TRP A 4 -27.13 -6.66 2.06
CA TRP A 4 -27.51 -5.24 2.15
C TRP A 4 -28.85 -5.03 2.87
N VAL A 5 -29.76 -5.98 2.76
CA VAL A 5 -31.09 -5.94 3.41
C VAL A 5 -30.99 -5.87 4.92
N TYR A 6 -29.97 -6.49 5.49
CA TYR A 6 -29.77 -6.62 6.94
C TYR A 6 -28.80 -5.59 7.53
N LEU A 7 -28.16 -4.77 6.69
CA LEU A 7 -27.18 -3.77 7.13
C LEU A 7 -27.90 -2.56 7.77
N ARG A 8 -27.21 -1.96 8.76
CA ARG A 8 -27.64 -0.68 9.33
C ARG A 8 -27.34 0.44 8.34
N ARG A 9 -28.05 1.57 8.46
CA ARG A 9 -27.78 2.76 7.61
C ARG A 9 -26.31 3.18 7.61
N THR A 10 -25.66 3.16 8.77
CA THR A 10 -24.23 3.50 8.89
C THR A 10 -23.33 2.48 8.20
N GLU A 11 -23.66 1.23 8.20
CA GLU A 11 -22.93 0.14 7.53
C GLU A 11 -23.06 0.26 6.02
N VAL A 12 -24.30 0.49 5.53
CA VAL A 12 -24.58 0.77 4.14
C VAL A 12 -23.74 1.96 3.66
N LEU A 13 -23.70 3.05 4.43
CA LEU A 13 -22.95 4.25 4.08
C LEU A 13 -21.44 3.96 3.96
N TRP A 14 -20.84 3.22 4.89
CA TRP A 14 -19.43 2.86 4.84
C TRP A 14 -19.09 1.94 3.67
N ILE A 15 -19.92 0.93 3.40
CA ILE A 15 -19.73 0.04 2.26
C ILE A 15 -19.90 0.81 0.96
N SER A 16 -20.87 1.72 0.91
CA SER A 16 -21.10 2.58 -0.26
C SER A 16 -19.92 3.49 -0.55
N LEU A 17 -19.38 4.15 0.46
CA LEU A 17 -18.19 4.99 0.32
C LEU A 17 -16.99 4.19 -0.18
N LEU A 18 -16.82 2.96 0.31
CA LEU A 18 -15.75 2.08 -0.09
C LEU A 18 -15.89 1.63 -1.56
N LEU A 19 -17.04 1.08 -1.92
CA LEU A 19 -17.28 0.60 -3.28
C LEU A 19 -17.30 1.74 -4.29
N GLY A 20 -17.89 2.89 -3.92
CA GLY A 20 -17.91 4.09 -4.75
C GLY A 20 -16.52 4.65 -4.96
N GLY A 21 -15.72 4.75 -3.88
CA GLY A 21 -14.33 5.19 -3.96
C GLY A 21 -13.48 4.25 -4.83
N LEU A 22 -13.58 2.95 -4.60
CA LEU A 22 -12.83 1.96 -5.37
C LEU A 22 -13.23 1.95 -6.85
N GLY A 23 -14.54 1.96 -7.14
CA GLY A 23 -15.07 2.02 -8.51
C GLY A 23 -14.69 3.33 -9.22
N GLY A 24 -14.75 4.47 -8.52
CA GLY A 24 -14.33 5.76 -9.04
C GLY A 24 -12.83 5.80 -9.36
N ILE A 25 -11.99 5.27 -8.47
CA ILE A 25 -10.55 5.16 -8.70
C ILE A 25 -10.24 4.30 -9.94
N LEU A 26 -10.98 3.22 -10.16
CA LEU A 26 -10.78 2.37 -11.33
C LEU A 26 -11.14 3.07 -12.64
N ILE A 27 -12.10 3.99 -12.62
CA ILE A 27 -12.60 4.66 -13.85
C ILE A 27 -11.86 5.98 -14.11
N VAL A 28 -11.54 6.76 -13.09
CA VAL A 28 -11.18 8.19 -13.24
C VAL A 28 -9.78 8.56 -12.76
N SER A 29 -8.94 7.65 -12.27
CA SER A 29 -7.71 8.07 -11.59
C SER A 29 -6.46 8.16 -12.47
N PRO A 30 -6.10 9.35 -12.98
CA PRO A 30 -4.81 9.56 -13.66
C PRO A 30 -3.61 9.46 -12.71
N VAL A 31 -3.79 9.66 -11.41
CA VAL A 31 -2.70 9.60 -10.42
C VAL A 31 -2.24 8.16 -10.20
N THR A 32 -3.17 7.22 -10.07
CA THR A 32 -2.82 5.80 -9.90
C THR A 32 -2.19 5.20 -11.16
N GLU A 33 -2.57 5.67 -12.34
CA GLU A 33 -1.93 5.28 -13.60
C GLU A 33 -0.45 5.66 -13.62
N ARG A 34 -0.13 6.89 -13.22
CA ARG A 34 1.25 7.40 -13.18
C ARG A 34 2.15 6.68 -12.18
N LEU A 35 1.59 6.14 -11.11
CA LEU A 35 2.34 5.40 -10.08
C LEU A 35 2.45 3.90 -10.38
N THR A 36 1.58 3.37 -11.23
CA THR A 36 1.54 1.94 -11.56
C THR A 36 2.87 1.38 -12.07
N PRO A 37 3.63 2.04 -12.98
CA PRO A 37 4.89 1.51 -13.47
C PRO A 37 5.93 1.27 -12.36
N GLY A 38 5.93 2.07 -11.30
CA GLY A 38 6.84 1.89 -10.17
C GLY A 38 6.57 0.64 -9.33
N LEU A 39 5.39 0.06 -9.47
CA LEU A 39 4.94 -1.13 -8.75
C LEU A 39 4.81 -2.37 -9.66
N ASP A 40 4.78 -2.17 -10.97
CA ASP A 40 4.75 -3.25 -11.96
C ASP A 40 6.18 -3.74 -12.22
N PRO A 41 6.54 -4.97 -11.84
CA PRO A 41 7.89 -5.52 -12.05
C PRO A 41 8.27 -5.66 -13.53
N GLU A 42 7.30 -5.67 -14.43
CA GLU A 42 7.48 -5.77 -15.88
C GLU A 42 7.52 -4.38 -16.56
N SER A 43 7.31 -3.30 -15.82
CA SER A 43 7.42 -1.95 -16.37
C SER A 43 8.86 -1.62 -16.76
N ARG A 44 9.04 -0.75 -17.75
CA ARG A 44 10.35 -0.32 -18.22
C ARG A 44 11.19 0.31 -17.12
N VAL A 45 10.57 1.17 -16.31
CA VAL A 45 11.24 1.83 -15.18
C VAL A 45 11.65 0.83 -14.11
N SER A 46 10.81 -0.16 -13.79
CA SER A 46 11.17 -1.22 -12.83
C SER A 46 12.31 -2.09 -13.35
N LEU A 47 12.33 -2.40 -14.65
CA LEU A 47 13.44 -3.12 -15.27
C LEU A 47 14.74 -2.30 -15.22
N VAL A 48 14.69 -1.00 -15.52
CA VAL A 48 15.84 -0.08 -15.40
C VAL A 48 16.37 -0.04 -13.95
N ALA A 49 15.47 0.12 -12.98
CA ALA A 49 15.84 0.16 -11.57
C ALA A 49 16.49 -1.14 -11.09
N ARG A 50 15.97 -2.31 -11.51
CA ARG A 50 16.54 -3.63 -11.22
C ARG A 50 17.90 -3.83 -11.89
N ALA A 51 18.02 -3.41 -13.14
CA ALA A 51 19.26 -3.56 -13.91
C ALA A 51 20.43 -2.79 -13.30
N GLN A 52 20.17 -1.69 -12.60
CA GLN A 52 21.23 -0.91 -11.97
C GLN A 52 21.75 -1.51 -10.65
N ARG A 53 20.94 -2.28 -9.94
CA ARG A 53 21.27 -2.77 -8.59
C ARG A 53 21.66 -4.23 -8.52
N GLY A 54 21.02 -5.05 -9.32
CA GLY A 54 21.21 -6.51 -9.29
C GLY A 54 22.48 -6.97 -10.01
N PRO A 55 22.91 -8.21 -9.81
CA PRO A 55 23.91 -8.87 -10.62
C PRO A 55 23.44 -8.97 -12.07
N PHE A 56 24.31 -9.49 -12.94
CA PHE A 56 23.91 -9.79 -14.32
C PHE A 56 22.75 -10.80 -14.35
N ASP A 57 21.70 -10.43 -15.10
CA ASP A 57 20.51 -11.26 -15.30
C ASP A 57 20.16 -11.31 -16.80
N PRO A 58 20.39 -12.43 -17.48
CA PRO A 58 20.10 -12.57 -18.91
C PRO A 58 18.60 -12.47 -19.24
N ASN A 59 17.70 -12.78 -18.28
CA ASN A 59 16.28 -12.62 -18.47
C ASN A 59 15.89 -11.15 -18.48
N LEU A 60 16.50 -10.37 -17.59
CA LEU A 60 16.31 -8.92 -17.51
C LEU A 60 16.78 -8.23 -18.80
N VAL A 61 17.94 -8.63 -19.33
CA VAL A 61 18.44 -8.12 -20.63
C VAL A 61 17.45 -8.43 -21.74
N ARG A 62 17.02 -9.68 -21.89
CA ARG A 62 16.02 -10.07 -22.90
C ARG A 62 14.70 -9.33 -22.79
N SER A 63 14.24 -9.07 -21.56
CA SER A 63 13.02 -8.29 -21.33
C SER A 63 13.17 -6.84 -21.77
N MET A 64 14.28 -6.19 -21.44
CA MET A 64 14.58 -4.82 -21.87
C MET A 64 14.71 -4.71 -23.40
N GLU A 65 15.43 -5.64 -24.04
CA GLU A 65 15.59 -5.67 -25.50
C GLU A 65 14.25 -5.86 -26.23
N ARG A 66 13.37 -6.72 -25.71
CA ARG A 66 12.03 -6.94 -26.27
C ARG A 66 11.16 -5.70 -26.20
N LEU A 67 11.25 -4.95 -25.11
CA LEU A 67 10.42 -3.76 -24.88
C LEU A 67 10.94 -2.51 -25.60
N LEU A 68 12.21 -2.47 -25.96
CA LEU A 68 12.88 -1.31 -26.51
C LEU A 68 12.19 -0.74 -27.78
N PRO A 69 11.77 -1.57 -28.78
CA PRO A 69 11.16 -1.05 -30.01
C PRO A 69 9.85 -0.29 -29.78
N GLY A 70 9.07 -0.68 -28.79
CA GLY A 70 7.78 -0.05 -28.44
C GLY A 70 7.87 0.97 -27.31
N THR A 71 9.09 1.43 -26.97
CA THR A 71 9.30 2.36 -25.84
C THR A 71 9.24 3.80 -26.32
N ASP A 72 8.62 4.65 -25.49
CA ASP A 72 8.60 6.09 -25.66
C ASP A 72 10.04 6.63 -25.79
N PRO A 73 10.31 7.58 -26.72
CA PRO A 73 11.61 8.22 -26.86
C PRO A 73 12.22 8.74 -25.55
N ALA A 74 11.40 9.24 -24.64
CA ALA A 74 11.86 9.73 -23.34
C ALA A 74 12.42 8.63 -22.40
N LEU A 75 12.00 7.38 -22.56
CA LEU A 75 12.42 6.24 -21.73
C LEU A 75 13.56 5.41 -22.35
N ARG A 76 13.74 5.48 -23.68
CA ARG A 76 14.75 4.70 -24.39
C ARG A 76 16.18 4.93 -23.90
N PRO A 77 16.63 6.19 -23.65
CA PRO A 77 17.96 6.42 -23.11
C PRO A 77 18.23 5.68 -21.80
N ALA A 78 17.27 5.66 -20.89
CA ALA A 78 17.37 4.94 -19.61
C ALA A 78 17.45 3.42 -19.78
N LEU A 79 16.70 2.85 -20.74
CA LEU A 79 16.81 1.42 -21.08
C LEU A 79 18.17 1.08 -21.69
N HIS A 80 18.70 1.91 -22.59
CA HIS A 80 20.04 1.72 -23.14
C HIS A 80 21.12 1.81 -22.06
N LEU A 81 21.01 2.75 -21.11
CA LEU A 81 21.89 2.82 -19.95
C LEU A 81 21.83 1.54 -19.11
N ALA A 82 20.64 1.06 -18.84
CA ALA A 82 20.42 -0.16 -18.06
C ALA A 82 21.00 -1.41 -18.73
N LEU A 83 20.84 -1.53 -20.05
CA LEU A 83 21.47 -2.57 -20.87
C LEU A 83 23.00 -2.48 -20.78
N GLY A 84 23.57 -1.27 -20.94
CA GLY A 84 25.00 -1.04 -20.79
C GLY A 84 25.53 -1.51 -19.45
N HIS A 85 24.84 -1.20 -18.36
CA HIS A 85 25.17 -1.69 -17.01
C HIS A 85 25.17 -3.22 -16.92
N GLN A 86 24.17 -3.89 -17.48
CA GLN A 86 24.09 -5.35 -17.46
C GLN A 86 25.20 -5.99 -18.31
N TYR A 87 25.51 -5.44 -19.48
CA TYR A 87 26.61 -5.95 -20.33
C TYR A 87 27.99 -5.77 -19.68
N VAL A 88 28.23 -4.64 -18.96
CA VAL A 88 29.46 -4.47 -18.17
C VAL A 88 29.58 -5.57 -17.12
N ARG A 89 28.51 -5.88 -16.40
CA ARG A 89 28.52 -6.94 -15.39
C ARG A 89 28.70 -8.34 -15.98
N ALA A 90 28.29 -8.53 -17.23
CA ALA A 90 28.55 -9.76 -18.00
C ALA A 90 29.99 -9.84 -18.56
N GLY A 91 30.81 -8.79 -18.37
CA GLY A 91 32.13 -8.70 -19.00
C GLY A 91 32.09 -8.43 -20.51
N GLN A 92 30.92 -8.07 -21.06
CA GLN A 92 30.69 -7.85 -22.47
C GLN A 92 30.93 -6.38 -22.84
N THR A 93 32.18 -5.97 -22.97
CA THR A 93 32.58 -4.58 -23.20
C THR A 93 32.09 -4.00 -24.54
N GLY A 94 32.05 -4.83 -25.61
CA GLY A 94 31.55 -4.41 -26.93
C GLY A 94 30.08 -4.01 -26.89
N PRO A 95 29.15 -4.92 -26.50
CA PRO A 95 27.73 -4.60 -26.32
C PRO A 95 27.47 -3.46 -25.33
N ALA A 96 28.23 -3.38 -24.23
CA ALA A 96 28.12 -2.29 -23.25
C ALA A 96 28.41 -0.93 -23.90
N ARG A 97 29.52 -0.83 -24.66
CA ARG A 97 29.87 0.38 -25.40
C ARG A 97 28.77 0.82 -26.35
N GLU A 98 28.24 -0.11 -27.15
CA GLU A 98 27.15 0.18 -28.08
C GLU A 98 25.90 0.67 -27.38
N ALA A 99 25.53 0.06 -26.27
CA ALA A 99 24.36 0.47 -25.49
C ALA A 99 24.52 1.91 -24.96
N TYR A 100 25.68 2.26 -24.40
CA TYR A 100 25.92 3.63 -23.93
C TYR A 100 25.96 4.63 -25.09
N LEU A 101 26.54 4.29 -26.23
CA LEU A 101 26.52 5.14 -27.42
C LEU A 101 25.09 5.37 -27.95
N LYS A 102 24.24 4.35 -27.94
CA LYS A 102 22.82 4.49 -28.28
C LYS A 102 22.10 5.42 -27.31
N ALA A 103 22.35 5.31 -26.01
CA ALA A 103 21.82 6.23 -25.02
C ALA A 103 22.21 7.68 -25.31
N LEU A 104 23.49 7.94 -25.60
CA LEU A 104 24.02 9.27 -25.91
C LEU A 104 23.53 9.82 -27.26
N LYS A 105 23.22 8.95 -28.23
CA LYS A 105 22.62 9.37 -29.51
C LYS A 105 21.21 9.91 -29.31
N GLU A 106 20.46 9.37 -28.36
CA GLU A 106 19.09 9.80 -28.05
C GLU A 106 19.07 10.99 -27.08
N ASP A 107 19.99 11.01 -26.11
CA ASP A 107 20.16 12.11 -25.16
C ASP A 107 21.65 12.38 -24.88
N SER A 108 22.17 13.41 -25.53
CA SER A 108 23.57 13.84 -25.42
C SER A 108 23.91 14.56 -24.11
N THR A 109 22.97 14.71 -23.18
CA THR A 109 23.18 15.39 -21.89
C THR A 109 23.36 14.41 -20.73
N LEU A 110 23.36 13.11 -20.98
CA LEU A 110 23.43 12.06 -19.97
C LEU A 110 24.83 11.91 -19.35
N VAL A 111 25.04 12.54 -18.22
CA VAL A 111 26.29 12.42 -17.40
C VAL A 111 26.63 10.95 -17.13
N VAL A 112 25.60 10.17 -16.75
CA VAL A 112 25.72 8.73 -16.45
C VAL A 112 26.30 7.96 -17.63
N ALA A 113 25.83 8.24 -18.83
CA ALA A 113 26.28 7.56 -20.05
C ALA A 113 27.73 7.89 -20.39
N TYR A 114 28.12 9.16 -20.32
CA TYR A 114 29.49 9.57 -20.56
C TYR A 114 30.47 8.94 -19.55
N ASN A 115 30.16 9.01 -18.27
CA ASN A 115 31.00 8.41 -17.24
C ASN A 115 31.17 6.90 -17.42
N ASN A 116 30.08 6.18 -17.68
CA ASN A 116 30.10 4.73 -17.73
C ASN A 116 30.66 4.20 -19.07
N LEU A 117 30.46 4.93 -20.16
CA LEU A 117 31.17 4.68 -21.41
C LEU A 117 32.67 4.88 -21.26
N ALA A 118 33.09 5.95 -20.55
CA ALA A 118 34.49 6.20 -20.24
C ALA A 118 35.07 5.08 -19.35
N ASN A 119 34.31 4.51 -18.42
CA ASN A 119 34.74 3.34 -17.65
C ASN A 119 35.02 2.14 -18.58
N VAL A 120 34.20 1.93 -19.61
CA VAL A 120 34.46 0.85 -20.61
C VAL A 120 35.76 1.10 -21.37
N TYR A 121 36.02 2.34 -21.78
CA TYR A 121 37.30 2.69 -22.42
C TYR A 121 38.48 2.56 -21.46
N PHE A 122 38.33 2.96 -20.20
CA PHE A 122 39.35 2.80 -19.17
C PHE A 122 39.73 1.33 -18.95
N GLN A 123 38.73 0.42 -18.89
CA GLN A 123 38.95 -1.03 -18.80
C GLN A 123 39.62 -1.62 -20.04
N ALA A 124 39.39 -1.03 -21.19
CA ALA A 124 40.07 -1.38 -22.44
C ALA A 124 41.44 -0.71 -22.62
N GLU A 125 41.93 -0.03 -21.56
CA GLU A 125 43.20 0.72 -21.53
C GLU A 125 43.28 1.88 -22.52
N ASP A 126 42.14 2.26 -23.14
CA ASP A 126 42.04 3.46 -23.98
C ASP A 126 41.83 4.71 -23.10
N TYR A 127 42.88 5.09 -22.41
CA TYR A 127 42.82 6.19 -21.44
C TYR A 127 42.55 7.54 -22.11
N SER A 128 42.88 7.69 -23.39
CA SER A 128 42.61 8.91 -24.15
C SER A 128 41.09 9.13 -24.32
N ARG A 129 40.37 8.11 -24.84
CA ARG A 129 38.91 8.18 -24.96
C ARG A 129 38.25 8.22 -23.60
N ALA A 130 38.75 7.51 -22.61
CA ALA A 130 38.25 7.57 -21.24
C ALA A 130 38.30 8.99 -20.68
N ALA A 131 39.46 9.66 -20.78
CA ALA A 131 39.60 11.04 -20.32
C ALA A 131 38.63 12.01 -21.01
N THR A 132 38.43 11.83 -22.32
CA THR A 132 37.46 12.64 -23.08
C THR A 132 36.03 12.46 -22.56
N GLY A 133 35.62 11.22 -22.32
CA GLY A 133 34.30 10.91 -21.76
C GLY A 133 34.10 11.47 -20.36
N TYR A 134 35.07 11.33 -19.46
CA TYR A 134 34.97 11.90 -18.12
C TYR A 134 34.95 13.41 -18.10
N ARG A 135 35.78 14.09 -18.96
CA ARG A 135 35.72 15.56 -19.09
C ARG A 135 34.31 16.00 -19.50
N ARG A 136 33.72 15.30 -20.46
CA ARG A 136 32.36 15.62 -20.86
C ARG A 136 31.33 15.43 -19.73
N ALA A 137 31.50 14.39 -18.93
CA ALA A 137 30.68 14.18 -17.72
C ALA A 137 30.86 15.29 -16.69
N VAL A 138 32.10 15.76 -16.47
CA VAL A 138 32.41 16.89 -15.58
C VAL A 138 31.81 18.21 -16.10
N GLU A 139 31.87 18.45 -17.41
CA GLU A 139 31.27 19.65 -18.03
C GLU A 139 29.76 19.69 -17.82
N LEU A 140 29.09 18.55 -17.92
CA LEU A 140 27.64 18.44 -17.76
C LEU A 140 27.18 18.51 -16.30
N ASP A 141 27.97 17.95 -15.38
CA ASP A 141 27.68 17.99 -13.94
C ASP A 141 28.96 18.21 -13.12
N PRO A 142 29.38 19.48 -12.98
CA PRO A 142 30.62 19.84 -12.27
C PRO A 142 30.57 19.58 -10.75
N LEU A 143 29.40 19.30 -10.20
CA LEU A 143 29.23 19.02 -8.77
C LEU A 143 29.24 17.53 -8.45
N ASN A 144 29.30 16.66 -9.44
CA ASN A 144 29.37 15.23 -9.24
C ASN A 144 30.81 14.78 -8.97
N PRO A 145 31.11 14.24 -7.78
CA PRO A 145 32.47 13.86 -7.43
C PRO A 145 33.03 12.67 -8.23
N VAL A 146 32.15 11.83 -8.81
CA VAL A 146 32.56 10.57 -9.45
C VAL A 146 33.33 10.80 -10.74
N PRO A 147 32.85 11.61 -11.72
CA PRO A 147 33.61 11.90 -12.92
C PRO A 147 34.95 12.56 -12.66
N HIS A 148 35.04 13.48 -11.66
CA HIS A 148 36.29 14.09 -11.24
C HIS A 148 37.31 13.04 -10.75
N TYR A 149 36.85 12.14 -9.87
CA TYR A 149 37.70 11.05 -9.39
C TYR A 149 38.19 10.17 -10.55
N ASN A 150 37.28 9.72 -11.41
CA ASN A 150 37.60 8.85 -12.54
C ASN A 150 38.56 9.51 -13.52
N LEU A 151 38.36 10.81 -13.79
CA LEU A 151 39.26 11.62 -14.62
C LEU A 151 40.64 11.71 -13.96
N GLY A 152 40.71 11.95 -12.66
CA GLY A 152 41.98 11.95 -11.89
C GLY A 152 42.72 10.62 -12.02
N GLN A 153 42.03 9.49 -11.84
CA GLN A 153 42.62 8.15 -12.04
C GLN A 153 43.11 7.93 -13.47
N THR A 154 42.37 8.41 -14.45
CA THR A 154 42.72 8.30 -15.87
C THR A 154 43.94 9.17 -16.18
N ASN A 155 44.03 10.36 -15.62
CA ASN A 155 45.19 11.26 -15.78
C ASN A 155 46.49 10.65 -15.18
N ILE A 156 46.41 9.86 -14.10
CA ILE A 156 47.55 9.10 -13.61
C ILE A 156 48.06 8.11 -14.67
N LYS A 157 47.11 7.39 -15.32
CA LYS A 157 47.47 6.44 -16.38
C LYS A 157 48.06 7.12 -17.62
N ASN A 158 47.69 8.36 -17.89
CA ASN A 158 48.21 9.20 -18.96
C ASN A 158 49.47 9.97 -18.54
N LEU A 159 50.02 9.76 -17.33
CA LEU A 159 51.18 10.46 -16.75
C LEU A 159 50.98 11.97 -16.56
N LEU A 160 49.72 12.43 -16.49
CA LEU A 160 49.33 13.83 -16.28
C LEU A 160 49.12 14.10 -14.78
N PHE A 161 50.18 14.10 -13.99
CA PHE A 161 50.07 14.10 -12.53
C PHE A 161 49.52 15.41 -11.96
N ALA A 162 49.82 16.56 -12.55
CA ALA A 162 49.34 17.85 -12.08
C ALA A 162 47.81 17.98 -12.28
N GLU A 163 47.29 17.54 -13.42
CA GLU A 163 45.85 17.46 -13.73
C GLU A 163 45.15 16.46 -12.85
N SER A 164 45.78 15.29 -12.62
CA SER A 164 45.27 14.29 -11.72
C SER A 164 45.06 14.83 -10.29
N SER A 165 46.05 15.50 -9.74
CA SER A 165 45.99 16.06 -8.39
C SER A 165 44.82 17.05 -8.27
N ARG A 166 44.63 17.93 -9.22
CA ARG A 166 43.52 18.89 -9.26
C ARG A 166 42.14 18.21 -9.29
N GLU A 167 42.00 17.19 -10.10
CA GLU A 167 40.72 16.48 -10.23
C GLU A 167 40.40 15.64 -8.98
N LEU A 168 41.40 14.99 -8.37
CA LEU A 168 41.23 14.23 -7.13
C LEU A 168 40.93 15.14 -5.94
N GLU A 169 41.56 16.31 -5.85
CA GLU A 169 41.27 17.33 -4.85
C GLU A 169 39.80 17.83 -4.98
N LYS A 170 39.41 18.12 -6.22
CA LYS A 170 38.03 18.51 -6.53
C LYS A 170 37.03 17.42 -6.11
N ALA A 171 37.27 16.15 -6.48
CA ALA A 171 36.42 15.03 -6.07
C ALA A 171 36.32 14.93 -4.53
N SER A 172 37.47 15.10 -3.84
CA SER A 172 37.51 15.08 -2.37
C SER A 172 36.69 16.21 -1.77
N SER A 173 36.82 17.44 -2.26
CA SER A 173 36.03 18.60 -1.81
C SER A 173 34.55 18.46 -2.03
N LEU A 174 34.14 17.70 -3.06
CA LEU A 174 32.74 17.35 -3.36
C LEU A 174 32.21 16.13 -2.57
N GLY A 175 33.00 15.59 -1.65
CA GLY A 175 32.57 14.51 -0.77
C GLY A 175 32.71 13.09 -1.35
N PHE A 176 33.62 12.86 -2.28
CA PHE A 176 33.87 11.55 -2.91
C PHE A 176 34.09 10.41 -1.89
N ALA A 177 34.67 10.70 -0.71
CA ALA A 177 34.90 9.69 0.32
C ALA A 177 33.61 8.92 0.72
N ALA A 178 32.47 9.60 0.74
CA ALA A 178 31.18 8.97 1.04
C ALA A 178 30.70 8.04 -0.11
N VAL A 179 31.00 8.40 -1.35
CA VAL A 179 30.69 7.54 -2.52
C VAL A 179 31.55 6.30 -2.49
N ARG A 180 32.86 6.46 -2.27
CA ARG A 180 33.83 5.36 -2.17
C ARG A 180 33.42 4.37 -1.10
N LYS A 181 33.11 4.82 0.11
CA LYS A 181 32.70 3.95 1.22
C LYS A 181 31.49 3.11 0.86
N ARG A 182 30.45 3.71 0.29
CA ARG A 182 29.23 3.00 -0.11
C ARG A 182 29.47 1.92 -1.18
N THR A 183 30.34 2.20 -2.14
CA THR A 183 30.64 1.25 -3.22
C THR A 183 31.52 0.10 -2.73
N GLN A 184 32.45 0.36 -1.79
CA GLN A 184 33.32 -0.67 -1.22
C GLN A 184 32.57 -1.65 -0.32
N GLU A 185 31.61 -1.19 0.47
CA GLU A 185 30.80 -2.04 1.35
C GLU A 185 30.02 -3.13 0.58
N GLY A 186 29.75 -2.92 -0.72
CA GLY A 186 29.00 -3.87 -1.56
C GLY A 186 29.86 -4.91 -2.30
N THR A 187 31.15 -4.66 -2.53
CA THR A 187 31.94 -5.50 -3.46
C THR A 187 33.22 -6.09 -2.88
N GLY A 188 33.71 -5.59 -1.75
CA GLY A 188 34.97 -6.02 -1.15
C GLY A 188 36.23 -5.69 -1.99
N LEU A 189 36.06 -5.19 -3.21
CA LEU A 189 37.11 -4.80 -4.13
C LEU A 189 37.26 -3.28 -4.17
N GLN A 190 38.46 -2.77 -4.37
CA GLN A 190 38.69 -1.36 -4.61
C GLN A 190 38.71 -1.08 -6.13
N PRO A 191 37.60 -0.61 -6.72
CA PRO A 191 37.58 -0.30 -8.14
C PRO A 191 38.48 0.90 -8.44
N GLN A 192 39.20 0.86 -9.55
CA GLN A 192 40.00 1.99 -10.01
C GLN A 192 39.14 3.14 -10.51
N VAL A 193 37.98 2.83 -11.11
CA VAL A 193 36.99 3.79 -11.59
C VAL A 193 35.59 3.38 -11.17
N TYR A 194 34.70 4.36 -11.01
CA TYR A 194 33.39 4.17 -10.43
C TYR A 194 32.30 4.42 -11.49
N ALA A 195 31.30 3.53 -11.52
CA ALA A 195 30.11 3.73 -12.31
C ALA A 195 29.12 4.68 -11.60
N ILE A 196 28.36 5.41 -12.39
CA ILE A 196 27.22 6.21 -11.93
C ILE A 196 25.94 5.48 -12.25
N SER A 197 24.98 5.50 -11.33
CA SER A 197 23.61 5.02 -11.54
C SER A 197 22.68 6.19 -11.80
N ILE A 198 21.56 5.93 -12.48
CA ILE A 198 20.47 6.92 -12.59
C ILE A 198 19.94 7.20 -11.19
N ASP A 199 19.82 8.46 -10.84
CA ASP A 199 19.33 8.87 -9.53
C ASP A 199 17.83 8.60 -9.37
N SER A 200 17.37 8.54 -8.11
CA SER A 200 15.99 8.23 -7.80
C SER A 200 14.99 9.27 -8.30
N ARG A 201 15.40 10.54 -8.40
CA ARG A 201 14.53 11.61 -8.91
C ARG A 201 14.24 11.40 -10.39
N THR A 202 15.28 11.08 -11.15
CA THR A 202 15.16 10.76 -12.59
C THR A 202 14.32 9.50 -12.77
N LEU A 203 14.52 8.44 -11.97
CA LEU A 203 13.67 7.25 -12.02
C LEU A 203 12.20 7.55 -11.72
N TRP A 204 11.90 8.43 -10.75
CA TRP A 204 10.54 8.86 -10.49
C TRP A 204 9.93 9.66 -11.65
N ASN A 205 10.69 10.56 -12.25
CA ASN A 205 10.23 11.30 -13.44
C ASN A 205 9.92 10.35 -14.60
N LEU A 206 10.77 9.35 -14.83
CA LEU A 206 10.53 8.31 -15.85
C LEU A 206 9.29 7.47 -15.50
N CYS A 207 9.06 7.15 -14.24
CA CYS A 207 7.87 6.43 -13.79
C CYS A 207 6.59 7.22 -14.08
N LEU A 208 6.59 8.51 -13.76
CA LEU A 208 5.45 9.39 -14.00
C LEU A 208 5.19 9.59 -15.50
N ALA A 209 6.24 9.61 -16.32
CA ALA A 209 6.15 9.68 -17.77
C ALA A 209 5.62 8.37 -18.36
N GLU A 210 6.15 7.22 -17.96
CA GLU A 210 5.69 5.92 -18.43
C GLU A 210 4.22 5.66 -18.05
N GLY A 211 3.79 6.11 -16.86
CA GLY A 211 2.43 5.97 -16.39
C GLY A 211 1.43 6.91 -17.05
N ALA A 212 1.90 8.01 -17.65
CA ALA A 212 1.02 8.98 -18.30
C ALA A 212 0.37 8.36 -19.54
N GLY A 213 -0.97 8.23 -19.52
CA GLY A 213 -1.72 7.67 -20.65
C GLY A 213 -1.57 6.16 -20.84
N SER A 214 -0.99 5.44 -19.91
CA SER A 214 -0.81 3.99 -20.01
C SER A 214 -2.12 3.19 -19.91
N GLY A 215 -3.21 3.81 -19.44
CA GLY A 215 -4.48 3.15 -19.13
C GLY A 215 -4.37 2.09 -18.03
N ARG A 216 -3.19 1.95 -17.41
CA ARG A 216 -2.94 1.00 -16.32
C ARG A 216 -3.16 1.69 -14.98
N ASN A 217 -4.06 1.16 -14.20
CA ASN A 217 -4.44 1.69 -12.90
C ASN A 217 -3.86 0.81 -11.79
N LEU A 218 -3.20 1.40 -10.78
CA LEU A 218 -2.62 0.69 -9.65
C LEU A 218 -3.65 -0.19 -8.93
N VAL A 219 -4.86 0.33 -8.71
CA VAL A 219 -5.94 -0.43 -8.05
C VAL A 219 -6.37 -1.59 -8.94
N TRP A 220 -6.36 -1.39 -10.27
CA TRP A 220 -6.62 -2.47 -11.20
C TRP A 220 -5.52 -3.54 -11.18
N ALA A 221 -4.25 -3.17 -11.17
CA ALA A 221 -3.15 -4.12 -11.07
C ALA A 221 -3.25 -5.03 -9.82
N LEU A 222 -3.77 -4.49 -8.70
CA LEU A 222 -4.05 -5.24 -7.48
C LEU A 222 -5.30 -6.14 -7.59
N LEU A 223 -6.31 -5.73 -8.34
CA LEU A 223 -7.60 -6.43 -8.45
C LEU A 223 -7.66 -7.40 -9.63
N ALA A 224 -6.87 -7.20 -10.66
CA ALA A 224 -6.87 -8.01 -11.88
C ALA A 224 -6.77 -9.51 -11.63
N PRO A 225 -5.91 -10.02 -10.71
CA PRO A 225 -5.85 -11.45 -10.40
C PRO A 225 -7.15 -12.04 -9.86
N PHE A 226 -8.03 -11.20 -9.30
CA PHE A 226 -9.29 -11.60 -8.67
C PHE A 226 -10.53 -11.26 -9.51
N SER A 227 -10.36 -10.60 -10.65
CA SER A 227 -11.48 -10.19 -11.52
C SER A 227 -11.33 -10.74 -12.93
N PRO A 228 -12.32 -11.51 -13.42
CA PRO A 228 -12.35 -11.98 -14.81
C PRO A 228 -12.76 -10.89 -15.81
N LEU A 229 -13.14 -9.70 -15.33
CA LEU A 229 -13.64 -8.59 -16.14
C LEU A 229 -12.51 -7.61 -16.47
N SER A 230 -12.71 -6.74 -17.46
CA SER A 230 -11.83 -5.62 -17.73
C SER A 230 -11.85 -4.57 -16.59
N GLN A 231 -10.86 -3.69 -16.55
CA GLN A 231 -10.78 -2.61 -15.55
C GLN A 231 -12.04 -1.76 -15.49
N THR A 232 -12.49 -1.26 -16.64
CA THR A 232 -13.69 -0.42 -16.75
C THR A 232 -14.95 -1.18 -16.38
N ALA A 233 -15.10 -2.44 -16.84
CA ALA A 233 -16.23 -3.28 -16.50
C ALA A 233 -16.29 -3.56 -14.99
N THR A 234 -15.15 -3.83 -14.35
CA THR A 234 -15.07 -4.00 -12.88
C THR A 234 -15.48 -2.73 -12.15
N GLY A 235 -15.03 -1.56 -12.61
CA GLY A 235 -15.43 -0.27 -12.04
C GLY A 235 -16.93 -0.02 -12.17
N VAL A 236 -17.50 -0.27 -13.34
CA VAL A 236 -18.95 -0.15 -13.58
C VAL A 236 -19.76 -1.11 -12.71
N VAL A 237 -19.32 -2.37 -12.58
CA VAL A 237 -19.97 -3.35 -11.69
C VAL A 237 -19.92 -2.90 -10.23
N LEU A 238 -18.81 -2.37 -9.76
CA LEU A 238 -18.71 -1.84 -8.39
C LEU A 238 -19.63 -0.64 -8.16
N LEU A 239 -19.71 0.30 -9.11
CA LEU A 239 -20.63 1.42 -9.04
C LEU A 239 -22.08 0.98 -9.17
N GLY A 240 -22.38 0.02 -10.03
CA GLY A 240 -23.72 -0.59 -10.16
C GLY A 240 -24.15 -1.29 -8.88
N THR A 241 -23.26 -2.06 -8.25
CA THR A 241 -23.55 -2.69 -6.94
C THR A 241 -23.77 -1.67 -5.84
N LEU A 242 -23.03 -0.54 -5.87
CA LEU A 242 -23.26 0.58 -4.98
C LEU A 242 -24.65 1.19 -5.18
N ALA A 243 -24.99 1.55 -6.42
CA ALA A 243 -26.28 2.16 -6.74
C ALA A 243 -27.45 1.25 -6.35
N LEU A 244 -27.38 -0.03 -6.72
CA LEU A 244 -28.38 -1.02 -6.34
C LEU A 244 -28.47 -1.20 -4.82
N GLY A 245 -27.33 -1.23 -4.13
CA GLY A 245 -27.31 -1.34 -2.68
C GLY A 245 -27.94 -0.12 -1.98
N LEU A 246 -27.69 1.07 -2.48
CA LEU A 246 -28.32 2.30 -1.97
C LEU A 246 -29.83 2.29 -2.21
N LEU A 247 -30.29 1.90 -3.41
CA LEU A 247 -31.71 1.77 -3.73
C LEU A 247 -32.40 0.76 -2.82
N LEU A 248 -31.79 -0.41 -2.62
CA LEU A 248 -32.31 -1.43 -1.71
C LEU A 248 -32.34 -0.90 -0.25
N ALA A 249 -31.32 -0.18 0.19
CA ALA A 249 -31.29 0.38 1.54
C ALA A 249 -32.38 1.45 1.77
N LEU A 250 -32.80 2.16 0.72
CA LEU A 250 -33.89 3.11 0.76
C LEU A 250 -35.26 2.41 0.68
N ALA A 251 -35.38 1.43 -0.21
CA ALA A 251 -36.65 0.71 -0.47
C ALA A 251 -37.03 -0.25 0.65
N ILE A 252 -36.08 -0.76 1.42
CA ILE A 252 -36.35 -1.77 2.45
C ILE A 252 -37.03 -1.14 3.66
N PRO A 253 -38.20 -1.65 4.08
CA PRO A 253 -38.89 -1.12 5.23
C PRO A 253 -38.11 -1.30 6.52
N SER A 254 -38.29 -0.38 7.45
CA SER A 254 -37.57 -0.38 8.75
C SER A 254 -37.74 -1.66 9.57
N ARG A 255 -38.83 -2.41 9.31
CA ARG A 255 -39.14 -3.70 9.96
C ARG A 255 -38.10 -4.79 9.70
N LEU A 256 -37.45 -4.82 8.54
CA LEU A 256 -36.46 -5.83 8.16
C LEU A 256 -35.04 -5.43 8.63
N ARG A 257 -34.85 -4.22 9.09
CA ARG A 257 -33.51 -3.76 9.53
C ARG A 257 -33.07 -4.44 10.81
N SER A 258 -31.78 -4.77 10.87
CA SER A 258 -31.21 -5.30 12.09
C SER A 258 -31.01 -4.21 13.15
N PHE A 259 -31.26 -4.56 14.39
CA PHE A 259 -30.90 -3.75 15.55
C PHE A 259 -30.07 -4.55 16.53
N GLN A 260 -29.48 -3.89 17.50
CA GLN A 260 -28.69 -4.52 18.51
C GLN A 260 -29.49 -4.61 19.82
N CYS A 261 -29.67 -5.82 20.33
CA CYS A 261 -30.39 -6.04 21.58
C CYS A 261 -29.74 -5.22 22.72
N SER A 262 -30.54 -4.42 23.42
CA SER A 262 -30.08 -3.57 24.53
C SER A 262 -29.44 -4.35 25.68
N ASN A 263 -29.87 -5.60 25.90
CA ASN A 263 -29.33 -6.44 26.97
C ASN A 263 -28.11 -7.26 26.57
N CYS A 264 -28.19 -8.07 25.52
CA CYS A 264 -27.13 -9.04 25.19
C CYS A 264 -26.31 -8.64 23.93
N SER A 265 -26.60 -7.49 23.34
CA SER A 265 -25.91 -6.97 22.16
C SER A 265 -25.90 -7.92 20.94
N ARG A 266 -26.84 -8.89 20.87
CA ARG A 266 -27.03 -9.68 19.65
C ARG A 266 -27.73 -8.84 18.58
N LEU A 267 -27.35 -9.07 17.35
CA LEU A 267 -28.09 -8.54 16.21
C LEU A 267 -29.39 -9.33 16.07
N ALA A 268 -30.47 -8.62 15.90
CA ALA A 268 -31.80 -9.18 15.72
C ALA A 268 -32.59 -8.35 14.69
N CYS A 269 -33.55 -8.94 14.03
CA CYS A 269 -34.42 -8.20 13.11
C CYS A 269 -35.56 -7.51 13.89
N ASN A 270 -36.00 -6.33 13.40
CA ASN A 270 -37.11 -5.63 14.04
C ASN A 270 -38.43 -6.39 14.00
N GLY A 271 -38.62 -7.23 12.96
CA GLY A 271 -39.83 -8.07 12.83
C GLY A 271 -39.85 -9.30 13.77
N CYS A 272 -38.67 -9.70 14.31
CA CYS A 272 -38.54 -10.89 15.15
C CYS A 272 -38.52 -10.57 16.66
N CYS A 273 -38.79 -9.33 17.04
CA CYS A 273 -38.60 -8.90 18.43
C CYS A 273 -39.79 -8.17 19.02
N GLY A 274 -40.10 -8.52 20.25
CA GLY A 274 -41.03 -7.78 21.07
C GLY A 274 -40.38 -6.56 21.73
N SER A 275 -41.05 -5.43 21.80
CA SER A 275 -40.69 -4.33 22.69
C SER A 275 -41.29 -4.65 24.07
N ALA A 276 -40.44 -5.10 24.99
CA ALA A 276 -40.86 -5.19 26.38
C ALA A 276 -40.30 -4.00 27.15
N GLN A 277 -41.15 -3.27 27.84
CA GLN A 277 -40.81 -2.11 28.69
C GLN A 277 -40.01 -1.00 27.94
N GLY A 278 -40.34 -0.72 26.70
CA GLY A 278 -39.67 0.32 25.90
C GLY A 278 -38.21 -0.02 25.50
N MET A 279 -37.73 -1.23 25.77
CA MET A 279 -36.40 -1.69 25.39
C MET A 279 -36.44 -2.57 24.14
N ALA A 280 -35.54 -2.33 23.19
CA ALA A 280 -35.37 -3.21 22.03
C ALA A 280 -34.63 -4.50 22.43
N LEU A 281 -35.36 -5.58 22.66
CA LEU A 281 -34.82 -6.87 23.08
C LEU A 281 -34.93 -7.91 21.96
N CYS A 282 -33.92 -8.79 21.83
CA CYS A 282 -34.02 -9.95 20.94
C CYS A 282 -35.04 -10.96 21.50
N SER A 283 -35.65 -11.79 20.65
CA SER A 283 -36.67 -12.79 21.02
C SER A 283 -36.30 -13.60 22.25
N GLY A 284 -35.04 -13.98 22.35
CA GLY A 284 -34.59 -14.74 23.53
C GLY A 284 -34.48 -13.91 24.81
N CYS A 285 -34.22 -12.59 24.75
CA CYS A 285 -34.24 -11.75 25.96
C CYS A 285 -35.65 -11.34 26.34
N ALA A 286 -36.50 -11.07 25.36
CA ALA A 286 -37.91 -10.78 25.54
C ALA A 286 -38.63 -11.99 26.17
N GLY A 287 -38.50 -13.18 25.60
CA GLY A 287 -39.14 -14.39 26.14
C GLY A 287 -38.61 -14.83 27.53
N ALA A 288 -37.44 -14.33 27.97
CA ALA A 288 -36.94 -14.58 29.30
C ALA A 288 -37.67 -13.76 30.38
N ILE A 289 -38.31 -12.66 30.02
CA ILE A 289 -39.02 -11.75 30.93
C ILE A 289 -40.54 -11.76 30.76
N GLU A 290 -41.04 -12.35 29.67
CA GLU A 290 -42.46 -12.35 29.30
C GLU A 290 -43.34 -13.05 30.36
N LYS A 291 -42.80 -14.03 31.08
CA LYS A 291 -43.50 -14.82 32.09
C LYS A 291 -43.22 -14.35 33.51
N VAL A 292 -42.55 -13.22 33.72
CA VAL A 292 -42.10 -12.75 35.03
C VAL A 292 -42.82 -11.48 35.41
N SER A 293 -43.59 -11.55 36.52
CA SER A 293 -44.33 -10.40 37.04
C SER A 293 -43.48 -9.48 37.92
N SER A 294 -42.36 -9.97 38.47
CA SER A 294 -41.48 -9.19 39.36
C SER A 294 -40.32 -8.56 38.58
N GLU A 295 -40.19 -7.23 38.64
CA GLU A 295 -39.11 -6.47 37.97
C GLU A 295 -37.71 -6.91 38.44
N LYS A 296 -37.52 -7.20 39.72
CA LYS A 296 -36.23 -7.67 40.27
C LYS A 296 -35.81 -9.02 39.68
N VAL A 297 -36.79 -9.96 39.51
CA VAL A 297 -36.52 -11.27 38.91
C VAL A 297 -36.24 -11.14 37.40
N ALA A 298 -36.97 -10.28 36.70
CA ALA A 298 -36.71 -9.97 35.28
C ALA A 298 -35.28 -9.42 35.09
N GLU A 299 -34.86 -8.48 35.92
CA GLU A 299 -33.47 -7.97 35.87
C GLU A 299 -32.43 -9.05 36.12
N ALA A 300 -32.65 -9.91 37.14
CA ALA A 300 -31.72 -11.01 37.46
C ALA A 300 -31.60 -12.00 36.27
N MET A 301 -32.71 -12.34 35.61
CA MET A 301 -32.72 -13.18 34.42
C MET A 301 -32.01 -12.53 33.23
N LEU A 302 -32.25 -11.26 32.99
CA LEU A 302 -31.53 -10.53 31.94
C LEU A 302 -30.02 -10.44 32.22
N ARG A 303 -29.61 -10.22 33.47
CA ARG A 303 -28.20 -10.23 33.89
C ARG A 303 -27.57 -11.61 33.66
N SER A 304 -28.20 -12.70 34.09
CA SER A 304 -27.66 -14.07 33.94
C SER A 304 -27.54 -14.44 32.44
N ARG A 305 -28.54 -14.08 31.61
CA ARG A 305 -28.53 -14.33 30.19
C ARG A 305 -27.44 -13.50 29.48
N ARG A 306 -27.28 -12.23 29.85
CA ARG A 306 -26.19 -11.39 29.40
C ARG A 306 -24.85 -12.05 29.67
N GLN A 307 -24.61 -12.47 30.93
CA GLN A 307 -23.35 -13.08 31.35
C GLN A 307 -23.03 -14.35 30.54
N ARG A 308 -24.01 -15.25 30.33
CA ARG A 308 -23.84 -16.45 29.48
C ARG A 308 -23.47 -16.11 28.03
N VAL A 309 -24.13 -15.15 27.42
CA VAL A 309 -23.85 -14.73 26.06
C VAL A 309 -22.45 -14.11 25.97
N PHE A 310 -22.03 -13.33 26.97
CA PHE A 310 -20.70 -12.70 26.97
C PHE A 310 -19.59 -13.71 27.19
N GLN A 311 -19.78 -14.71 28.08
CA GLN A 311 -18.78 -15.76 28.30
C GLN A 311 -18.55 -16.59 27.04
N GLY A 312 -19.60 -16.99 26.33
CA GLY A 312 -19.49 -17.69 25.02
C GLY A 312 -18.78 -16.85 23.95
N ARG A 313 -19.09 -15.56 23.91
CA ARG A 313 -18.45 -14.62 22.95
C ARG A 313 -17.00 -14.31 23.28
N LYS A 314 -16.54 -14.44 24.51
CA LYS A 314 -15.17 -14.16 24.93
C LYS A 314 -14.17 -15.10 24.25
N LYS A 315 -14.51 -16.38 24.09
CA LYS A 315 -13.70 -17.38 23.36
C LYS A 315 -13.69 -17.09 21.86
N ALA A 316 -14.87 -16.90 21.25
CA ALA A 316 -15.01 -16.58 19.83
C ALA A 316 -14.30 -15.25 19.46
N ARG A 317 -14.32 -14.25 20.34
CA ARG A 317 -13.62 -12.98 20.14
C ARG A 317 -12.13 -13.18 19.93
N ARG A 318 -11.46 -13.98 20.78
CA ARG A 318 -10.01 -14.20 20.66
C ARG A 318 -9.65 -14.81 19.32
N LEU A 319 -10.41 -15.83 18.90
CA LEU A 319 -10.20 -16.51 17.64
C LEU A 319 -10.40 -15.56 16.43
N VAL A 320 -11.50 -14.84 16.43
CA VAL A 320 -11.85 -13.90 15.33
C VAL A 320 -10.88 -12.70 15.26
N THR A 321 -10.39 -12.24 16.41
CA THR A 321 -9.39 -11.15 16.43
C THR A 321 -8.02 -11.62 15.93
N LEU A 322 -7.68 -12.89 16.18
CA LEU A 322 -6.43 -13.48 15.71
C LEU A 322 -6.41 -13.62 14.18
N LEU A 323 -7.56 -13.99 13.58
CA LEU A 323 -7.69 -14.14 12.14
C LEU A 323 -7.58 -12.80 11.41
N LEU A 324 -8.32 -11.79 11.85
CA LEU A 324 -8.28 -10.46 11.21
C LEU A 324 -8.61 -9.37 12.25
N PRO A 325 -7.67 -8.45 12.54
CA PRO A 325 -7.92 -7.31 13.40
C PRO A 325 -9.05 -6.45 12.86
N GLY A 326 -10.00 -6.11 13.72
CA GLY A 326 -11.21 -5.38 13.32
C GLY A 326 -12.46 -6.26 13.22
N MET A 327 -12.35 -7.55 12.89
CA MET A 327 -13.50 -8.47 12.81
C MET A 327 -14.24 -8.60 14.14
N ALA A 328 -13.53 -8.58 15.26
CA ALA A 328 -14.18 -8.55 16.58
C ALA A 328 -15.05 -7.30 16.77
N ALA A 329 -14.61 -6.13 16.29
CA ALA A 329 -15.42 -4.92 16.37
C ALA A 329 -16.70 -5.02 15.53
N ILE A 330 -16.60 -5.62 14.33
CA ILE A 330 -17.75 -5.91 13.46
C ILE A 330 -18.71 -6.86 14.17
N TYR A 331 -18.20 -7.96 14.74
CA TYR A 331 -19.00 -8.95 15.46
C TYR A 331 -19.75 -8.37 16.67
N PHE A 332 -19.17 -7.34 17.33
CA PHE A 332 -19.81 -6.63 18.44
C PHE A 332 -20.62 -5.40 18.02
N GLY A 333 -20.86 -5.20 16.72
CA GLY A 333 -21.72 -4.15 16.18
C GLY A 333 -21.08 -2.76 16.07
N ARG A 334 -19.74 -2.67 16.17
CA ARG A 334 -18.96 -1.46 15.83
C ARG A 334 -18.40 -1.57 14.42
N THR A 335 -19.27 -1.76 13.46
CA THR A 335 -18.97 -2.16 12.09
C THR A 335 -18.07 -1.17 11.38
N GLY A 336 -18.33 0.14 11.39
CA GLY A 336 -17.51 1.13 10.72
C GLY A 336 -16.04 1.13 11.16
N ARG A 337 -15.78 1.16 12.48
CA ARG A 337 -14.41 1.10 13.02
C ARG A 337 -13.75 -0.26 12.79
N GLY A 338 -14.53 -1.33 12.80
CA GLY A 338 -14.04 -2.68 12.54
C GLY A 338 -13.62 -2.84 11.08
N MET A 339 -14.43 -2.36 10.14
CA MET A 339 -14.13 -2.39 8.71
C MET A 339 -12.89 -1.58 8.37
N LEU A 340 -12.77 -0.35 8.88
CA LEU A 340 -11.57 0.48 8.66
C LEU A 340 -10.29 -0.22 9.11
N LYS A 341 -10.32 -0.88 10.30
CA LYS A 341 -9.16 -1.64 10.78
C LYS A 341 -8.86 -2.87 9.93
N ALA A 342 -9.89 -3.63 9.56
CA ALA A 342 -9.72 -4.82 8.74
C ALA A 342 -9.15 -4.47 7.37
N MET A 343 -9.61 -3.37 6.78
CA MET A 343 -9.09 -2.86 5.50
C MET A 343 -7.66 -2.35 5.61
N ALA A 344 -7.33 -1.59 6.66
CA ALA A 344 -5.96 -1.13 6.88
C ALA A 344 -4.99 -2.32 7.03
N VAL A 345 -5.38 -3.34 7.79
CA VAL A 345 -4.60 -4.57 7.94
C VAL A 345 -4.43 -5.30 6.62
N LEU A 346 -5.51 -5.44 5.84
CA LEU A 346 -5.47 -6.10 4.54
C LEU A 346 -4.57 -5.33 3.55
N ALA A 347 -4.68 -3.99 3.52
CA ALA A 347 -3.84 -3.15 2.69
C ALA A 347 -2.35 -3.27 3.07
N ILE A 348 -2.03 -3.29 4.37
CA ILE A 348 -0.65 -3.49 4.86
C ILE A 348 -0.14 -4.88 4.47
N LEU A 349 -0.93 -5.93 4.66
CA LEU A 349 -0.55 -7.30 4.29
C LEU A 349 -0.34 -7.45 2.79
N LEU A 350 -1.21 -6.86 1.96
CA LEU A 350 -1.04 -6.83 0.50
C LEU A 350 0.23 -6.09 0.12
N PHE A 351 0.53 -4.95 0.75
CA PHE A 351 1.76 -4.19 0.50
C PHE A 351 3.02 -4.98 0.92
N LEU A 352 2.98 -5.68 2.06
CA LEU A 352 4.09 -6.51 2.53
C LEU A 352 4.29 -7.78 1.67
N ALA A 353 3.20 -8.37 1.18
CA ALA A 353 3.22 -9.51 0.28
C ALA A 353 3.67 -9.13 -1.13
N TRP A 354 3.46 -7.86 -1.51
CA TRP A 354 3.92 -7.31 -2.77
C TRP A 354 5.44 -7.16 -2.74
N GLY A 355 6.14 -8.15 -3.23
CA GLY A 355 7.61 -8.19 -3.27
C GLY A 355 8.26 -7.16 -4.21
N GLY A 356 7.46 -6.31 -4.88
CA GLY A 356 7.93 -5.20 -5.70
C GLY A 356 8.63 -4.17 -4.83
N ALA A 357 9.95 -4.01 -5.01
CA ALA A 357 10.63 -2.85 -4.46
C ALA A 357 10.04 -1.61 -5.15
N PRO A 358 9.48 -0.65 -4.41
CA PRO A 358 9.18 0.63 -4.99
C PRO A 358 10.45 1.19 -5.62
N ILE A 359 10.31 2.02 -6.65
CA ILE A 359 11.42 2.76 -7.25
C ILE A 359 12.26 3.30 -6.10
N ALA A 360 13.55 3.00 -6.15
CA ALA A 360 14.41 3.16 -5.01
C ALA A 360 14.34 4.54 -4.36
N PRO A 361 14.45 4.59 -3.05
CA PRO A 361 14.69 5.82 -2.35
C PRO A 361 16.02 6.45 -2.80
N SER A 362 16.11 7.76 -2.61
CA SER A 362 17.25 8.59 -3.00
C SER A 362 18.61 8.06 -2.52
N PRO A 363 19.71 8.35 -3.22
CA PRO A 363 21.07 7.92 -2.85
C PRO A 363 21.51 8.31 -1.43
N ALA A 364 20.91 9.35 -0.85
CA ALA A 364 21.14 9.73 0.55
C ALA A 364 20.69 8.67 1.57
N LEU A 365 19.88 7.70 1.14
CA LEU A 365 19.29 6.62 1.94
C LEU A 365 19.72 5.23 1.45
N ASP A 366 20.76 5.10 0.63
CA ASP A 366 21.24 3.83 0.03
C ASP A 366 21.96 2.87 1.01
N SER A 367 21.86 3.10 2.31
CA SER A 367 22.07 2.01 3.27
C SER A 367 20.93 1.00 3.14
N ALA A 368 21.17 -0.28 3.38
CA ALA A 368 20.15 -1.37 3.31
C ALA A 368 18.88 -1.12 4.17
N LEU A 369 18.94 -0.13 5.06
CA LEU A 369 17.87 0.34 5.94
C LEU A 369 16.64 0.96 5.25
N PRO A 370 16.70 1.70 4.12
CA PRO A 370 15.53 2.41 3.62
C PRO A 370 14.50 1.53 2.92
N GLY A 371 14.90 0.42 2.32
CA GLY A 371 13.94 -0.58 1.81
C GLY A 371 13.29 -1.38 2.94
N LEU A 372 14.03 -1.54 4.05
CA LEU A 372 13.55 -2.21 5.26
C LEU A 372 12.71 -1.27 6.14
N LEU A 373 13.04 0.01 6.23
CA LEU A 373 12.39 0.96 7.13
C LEU A 373 10.87 1.07 6.93
N PRO A 374 10.33 1.26 5.70
CA PRO A 374 8.88 1.25 5.48
C PRO A 374 8.26 -0.11 5.82
N ARG A 375 8.94 -1.22 5.57
CA ARG A 375 8.45 -2.56 5.92
C ARG A 375 8.44 -2.77 7.43
N ILE A 376 9.47 -2.31 8.15
CA ILE A 376 9.53 -2.34 9.61
C ILE A 376 8.44 -1.45 10.21
N LEU A 377 8.26 -0.23 9.71
CA LEU A 377 7.21 0.69 10.17
C LEU A 377 5.81 0.13 9.91
N LEU A 378 5.56 -0.44 8.74
CA LEU A 378 4.29 -1.10 8.43
C LEU A 378 4.09 -2.37 9.25
N GLY A 379 5.13 -3.15 9.50
CA GLY A 379 5.10 -4.30 10.40
C GLY A 379 4.80 -3.89 11.84
N ALA A 380 5.42 -2.83 12.32
CA ALA A 380 5.14 -2.25 13.65
C ALA A 380 3.71 -1.70 13.73
N LEU A 381 3.22 -1.01 12.71
CA LEU A 381 1.83 -0.55 12.62
C LEU A 381 0.86 -1.73 12.61
N LEU A 382 1.16 -2.79 11.88
CA LEU A 382 0.37 -4.03 11.86
C LEU A 382 0.31 -4.64 13.27
N LEU A 383 1.45 -4.74 13.94
CA LEU A 383 1.54 -5.25 15.32
C LEU A 383 0.72 -4.38 16.28
N LEU A 384 0.81 -3.06 16.17
CA LEU A 384 0.01 -2.12 16.97
C LEU A 384 -1.49 -2.29 16.72
N LEU A 385 -1.93 -2.49 15.48
CA LEU A 385 -3.34 -2.74 15.14
C LEU A 385 -3.82 -4.09 15.74
N TYR A 386 -2.96 -5.12 15.73
CA TYR A 386 -3.24 -6.40 16.39
C TYR A 386 -3.31 -6.26 17.90
N LEU A 387 -2.33 -5.64 18.54
CA LEU A 387 -2.32 -5.40 19.98
C LEU A 387 -3.53 -4.56 20.42
N GLN A 388 -3.82 -3.48 19.70
CA GLN A 388 -4.98 -2.64 19.95
C GLN A 388 -6.31 -3.44 19.82
N SER A 389 -6.37 -4.38 18.87
CA SER A 389 -7.57 -5.22 18.68
C SER A 389 -7.71 -6.27 19.76
N ILE A 390 -6.61 -6.85 20.25
CA ILE A 390 -6.58 -7.81 21.35
C ILE A 390 -6.92 -7.14 22.70
N LEU A 391 -6.31 -5.97 22.95
CA LEU A 391 -6.48 -5.20 24.19
C LEU A 391 -7.79 -4.42 24.21
N ALA A 392 -8.45 -4.22 23.08
CA ALA A 392 -9.72 -3.52 23.01
C ALA A 392 -10.75 -4.17 23.92
N ARG A 393 -11.19 -3.44 24.95
CA ARG A 393 -12.27 -3.87 25.82
C ARG A 393 -13.59 -3.73 25.07
N TYR A 394 -14.09 -4.82 24.49
CA TYR A 394 -15.42 -4.93 23.89
C TYR A 394 -16.33 -5.79 24.78
N PRO A 395 -17.57 -5.45 24.93
CA PRO A 395 -18.08 -4.11 25.24
C PRO A 395 -17.87 -3.84 26.72
N ARG A 396 -17.71 -2.58 27.12
CA ARG A 396 -18.08 -2.22 28.49
C ARG A 396 -19.53 -2.65 28.66
N GLU A 397 -19.83 -3.36 29.74
CA GLU A 397 -21.22 -3.65 30.10
C GLU A 397 -22.07 -2.41 29.79
N PRO A 398 -23.14 -2.53 28.99
CA PRO A 398 -24.03 -1.40 28.85
C PRO A 398 -24.42 -1.03 30.27
N ARG A 399 -24.09 0.19 30.70
CA ARG A 399 -24.58 0.71 31.97
C ARG A 399 -26.09 0.60 31.81
N VAL A 400 -26.69 -0.29 32.60
CA VAL A 400 -28.12 -0.28 32.81
C VAL A 400 -28.36 1.18 33.21
N LEU A 401 -29.16 1.88 32.41
CA LEU A 401 -29.61 3.19 32.76
C LEU A 401 -30.24 3.01 34.13
N ARG A 402 -29.51 3.34 35.19
CA ARG A 402 -30.04 3.67 36.47
C ARG A 402 -30.82 4.94 36.23
N ARG A 403 -32.04 4.78 35.70
CA ARG A 403 -33.03 5.82 35.80
C ARG A 403 -33.26 5.91 37.27
N GLU A 404 -32.49 6.78 37.90
CA GLU A 404 -32.82 7.27 39.24
C GLU A 404 -34.28 7.69 39.14
N SER A 405 -35.10 7.03 39.91
CA SER A 405 -36.42 7.46 40.25
C SER A 405 -36.31 8.79 41.05
N LYS A 406 -35.92 9.83 40.40
CA LYS A 406 -36.08 11.19 40.87
C LYS A 406 -37.42 11.68 40.31
N GLY A 407 -38.44 11.61 41.14
CA GLY A 407 -39.68 12.39 41.03
C GLY A 407 -40.67 11.89 39.97
N ALA A 408 -41.14 10.65 40.03
CA ALA A 408 -42.44 10.30 39.47
C ALA A 408 -43.50 10.38 40.59
N THR A 409 -44.23 11.45 40.62
CA THR A 409 -45.55 11.51 41.26
C THR A 409 -46.41 10.36 40.69
N PRO A 410 -47.22 9.69 41.53
CA PRO A 410 -48.11 8.65 41.05
C PRO A 410 -49.11 9.25 40.08
N VAL A 411 -49.06 8.85 38.80
CA VAL A 411 -50.14 9.16 37.86
C VAL A 411 -51.28 8.19 38.20
N GLU A 412 -52.32 8.79 38.65
CA GLU A 412 -53.66 8.22 38.88
C GLU A 412 -54.08 7.41 37.63
N SER A 413 -54.42 6.15 37.86
CA SER A 413 -54.88 5.21 36.81
C SER A 413 -56.23 5.66 36.27
N ALA A 414 -56.22 6.07 34.97
CA ALA A 414 -57.50 6.19 34.24
C ALA A 414 -58.01 4.77 33.91
N PRO A 415 -59.31 4.50 34.12
CA PRO A 415 -59.91 3.21 33.83
C PRO A 415 -60.21 3.09 32.32
N GLY A 416 -59.67 2.07 31.71
CA GLY A 416 -60.14 1.65 30.42
C GLY A 416 -59.12 1.41 29.29
N ASP A 417 -58.15 0.51 29.50
CA ASP A 417 -57.44 -0.06 28.36
C ASP A 417 -57.30 -1.60 28.54
N GLN A 418 -58.15 -2.32 27.79
CA GLN A 418 -58.14 -3.79 27.76
C GLN A 418 -56.89 -4.26 27.00
N PRO A 419 -56.26 -5.35 27.43
CA PRO A 419 -55.10 -5.91 26.76
C PRO A 419 -55.54 -6.52 25.40
N ARG A 420 -55.04 -6.03 24.31
CA ARG A 420 -55.15 -6.68 23.02
C ARG A 420 -54.46 -8.04 23.05
N ARG A 421 -55.26 -9.11 22.99
CA ARG A 421 -54.79 -10.46 22.73
C ARG A 421 -54.20 -10.53 21.35
N TYR A 422 -52.96 -10.86 21.22
CA TYR A 422 -52.35 -11.27 19.96
C TYR A 422 -52.63 -12.76 19.78
N VAL A 423 -53.42 -13.08 18.74
CA VAL A 423 -53.60 -14.43 18.20
C VAL A 423 -52.36 -14.74 17.37
N MET A 424 -51.92 -16.01 17.39
CA MET A 424 -50.74 -16.61 16.77
C MET A 424 -50.49 -16.24 15.30
#